data_3b036daecdf0e2c319d6e77e7e9897ac
#
_entry.id   3b036daecdf0e2c319d6e77e7e9897ac
#
_cell.length_a   1.000
_cell.length_b   1.000
_cell.length_c   1.000
_cell.angle_alpha   90.00
_cell.angle_beta   90.00
_cell.angle_gamma   90.00
#
_symmetry.space_group_name_H-M   'P 1'
#
loop_
_entity.id
_entity.type
_entity.pdbx_description
1 polymer ?
#
loop_
_entity_poly.entity_id
_entity_poly.type
_entity_poly.pdbx_seq_one_letter_code
_entity_poly.pdbx_strand_id
1 'polypeptide(L)' 'MLCLGIESSCDETALAVVRDGVLLDAVLASQADIHALFGGVVPELASREHYRYLGTLFDQLMRRLDL' A
#
# COMPACT_ATOMS: atom_id res chain seq x y z
N MET A 1 -14.38 3.77 16.47
CA MET A 1 -13.44 2.66 16.26
C MET A 1 -12.39 3.07 15.22
N LEU A 2 -11.15 2.78 15.50
CA LEU A 2 -10.05 3.05 14.59
C LEU A 2 -9.76 1.79 13.76
N CYS A 3 -9.76 1.92 12.44
CA CYS A 3 -9.56 0.79 11.53
C CYS A 3 -8.40 1.07 10.57
N LEU A 4 -7.58 0.04 10.34
CA LEU A 4 -6.54 0.05 9.31
C LEU A 4 -7.01 -0.82 8.15
N GLY A 5 -7.08 -0.23 6.97
CA GLY A 5 -7.38 -0.96 5.73
C GLY A 5 -6.11 -1.22 4.95
N ILE A 6 -6.02 -2.42 4.38
CA ILE A 6 -4.87 -2.83 3.57
C ILE A 6 -5.39 -3.33 2.23
N GLU A 7 -4.82 -2.79 1.15
CA GLU A 7 -5.06 -3.29 -0.20
C GLU A 7 -3.75 -3.75 -0.80
N SER A 8 -3.78 -4.92 -1.43
CA SER A 8 -2.62 -5.52 -2.10
C SER A 8 -3.12 -6.19 -3.37
N SER A 9 -3.25 -5.40 -4.43
CA SER A 9 -3.60 -5.90 -5.76
C SER A 9 -2.33 -6.18 -6.56
N CYS A 10 -2.46 -6.61 -7.83
CA CYS A 10 -1.32 -7.08 -8.63
C CYS A 10 -0.15 -6.09 -8.69
N ASP A 11 -0.44 -4.81 -8.82
CA ASP A 11 0.58 -3.78 -9.02
C ASP A 11 0.45 -2.59 -8.06
N GLU A 12 -0.37 -2.73 -7.01
CA GLU A 12 -0.56 -1.65 -6.04
C GLU A 12 -0.55 -2.18 -4.61
N THR A 13 0.03 -1.40 -3.71
CA THR A 13 -0.01 -1.61 -2.26
C THR A 13 -0.54 -0.33 -1.63
N ALA A 14 -1.59 -0.42 -0.83
CA ALA A 14 -2.19 0.75 -0.20
C ALA A 14 -2.56 0.47 1.25
N LEU A 15 -2.44 1.48 2.08
CA LEU A 15 -2.88 1.47 3.47
C LEU A 15 -3.74 2.70 3.71
N ALA A 16 -4.79 2.54 4.52
CA ALA A 16 -5.65 3.64 4.91
C ALA A 16 -6.08 3.50 6.36
N VAL A 17 -6.21 4.61 7.07
CA VAL A 17 -6.72 4.64 8.45
C VAL A 17 -8.03 5.40 8.48
N VAL A 18 -9.04 4.77 9.06
CA VAL A 18 -10.40 5.31 9.18
C VAL A 18 -10.79 5.31 10.65
N ARG A 19 -11.34 6.42 11.12
CA ARG A 19 -11.89 6.55 12.47
C ARG A 19 -13.36 6.91 12.38
N ASP A 20 -14.22 6.05 12.94
CA ASP A 20 -15.67 6.28 13.02
C ASP A 20 -16.28 6.65 11.67
N GLY A 21 -15.86 5.96 10.61
CA GLY A 21 -16.34 6.18 9.25
C GLY A 21 -15.70 7.33 8.50
N VAL A 22 -14.71 8.00 9.09
CA VAL A 22 -14.00 9.13 8.47
C VAL A 22 -12.57 8.70 8.09
N LEU A 23 -12.20 8.90 6.83
CA LEU A 23 -10.84 8.63 6.37
C LEU A 23 -9.89 9.68 6.96
N LEU A 24 -8.91 9.22 7.74
CA LEU A 24 -7.90 10.11 8.32
C LEU A 24 -6.73 10.33 7.36
N ASP A 25 -6.23 9.25 6.76
CA ASP A 25 -5.12 9.33 5.81
C ASP A 25 -4.99 8.03 5.05
N ALA A 26 -4.29 8.08 3.91
CA ALA A 26 -4.02 6.93 3.08
C ALA A 26 -2.68 7.10 2.37
N VAL A 27 -2.01 5.98 2.10
CA VAL A 27 -0.76 5.95 1.33
C VAL A 27 -0.85 4.86 0.28
N LEU A 28 -0.23 5.08 -0.87
CA LEU A 28 -0.30 4.19 -2.02
C LEU A 28 1.07 4.08 -2.68
N ALA A 29 1.47 2.87 -3.03
CA ALA A 29 2.62 2.61 -3.89
C ALA A 29 2.17 1.79 -5.09
N SER A 30 2.48 2.25 -6.30
CA SER A 30 2.15 1.57 -7.55
C SER A 30 3.39 0.93 -8.15
N GLN A 31 3.24 -0.28 -8.71
CA GLN A 31 4.30 -1.01 -9.41
C GLN A 31 4.10 -0.97 -10.93
N ALA A 32 3.16 -0.19 -11.43
CA ALA A 32 2.77 -0.21 -12.85
C ALA A 32 3.96 -0.01 -13.78
N ASP A 33 4.85 0.92 -13.47
CA ASP A 33 6.01 1.22 -14.32
C ASP A 33 6.99 0.04 -14.40
N ILE A 34 7.20 -0.66 -13.28
CA ILE A 34 8.08 -1.82 -13.23
C ILE A 34 7.50 -2.96 -14.06
N HIS A 35 6.22 -3.27 -13.88
CA HIS A 35 5.58 -4.35 -14.60
C HIS A 35 5.48 -4.06 -16.11
N ALA A 36 5.32 -2.80 -16.50
CA ALA A 36 5.26 -2.40 -17.91
C ALA A 36 6.53 -2.77 -18.68
N LEU A 37 7.69 -2.79 -18.02
CA LEU A 37 8.95 -3.21 -18.64
C LEU A 37 8.92 -4.68 -19.07
N PHE A 38 8.06 -5.48 -18.49
CA PHE A 38 7.92 -6.92 -18.78
C PHE A 38 6.67 -7.23 -19.61
N GLY A 39 5.95 -6.20 -20.10
CA GLY A 39 4.75 -6.36 -20.91
C GLY A 39 3.48 -6.66 -20.13
N GLY A 40 3.51 -6.49 -18.81
CA GLY A 40 2.36 -6.73 -17.94
C GLY A 40 2.77 -7.19 -16.56
N VAL A 41 1.80 -7.52 -15.71
CA VAL A 41 2.05 -7.92 -14.33
C VAL A 41 2.87 -9.21 -14.26
N VAL A 42 3.94 -9.20 -13.45
CA VAL A 42 4.78 -10.35 -13.14
C VAL A 42 4.46 -10.78 -11.71
N PRO A 43 3.73 -11.89 -11.48
CA PRO A 43 3.24 -12.24 -10.15
C PRO A 43 4.31 -12.36 -9.07
N GLU A 44 5.45 -12.95 -9.35
CA GLU A 44 6.55 -13.07 -8.38
C GLU A 44 7.12 -11.71 -8.01
N LEU A 45 7.26 -10.82 -8.98
CA LEU A 45 7.74 -9.46 -8.76
C LEU A 45 6.72 -8.67 -7.94
N ALA A 46 5.42 -8.81 -8.26
CA ALA A 46 4.36 -8.15 -7.53
C ALA A 46 4.37 -8.57 -6.06
N SER A 47 4.48 -9.86 -5.78
CA SER A 47 4.53 -10.39 -4.41
C SER A 47 5.69 -9.79 -3.63
N ARG A 48 6.89 -9.74 -4.22
CA ARG A 48 8.06 -9.16 -3.57
C ARG A 48 7.91 -7.67 -3.30
N GLU A 49 7.33 -6.93 -4.25
CA GLU A 49 7.16 -5.49 -4.10
C GLU A 49 6.10 -5.15 -3.06
N HIS A 50 5.02 -5.93 -2.94
CA HIS A 50 4.06 -5.76 -1.86
C HIS A 50 4.72 -5.93 -0.49
N TYR A 51 5.52 -6.98 -0.33
CA TYR A 51 6.25 -7.24 0.90
C TYR A 51 7.21 -6.07 1.22
N ARG A 52 7.92 -5.59 0.19
CA ARG A 52 8.89 -4.51 0.33
C ARG A 52 8.26 -3.20 0.75
N TYR A 53 7.12 -2.84 0.13
CA TYR A 53 6.48 -1.54 0.38
C TYR A 53 5.62 -1.51 1.63
N LEU A 54 5.03 -2.64 2.02
CA LEU A 54 4.05 -2.66 3.10
C LEU A 54 4.57 -2.05 4.39
N GLY A 55 5.74 -2.48 4.84
CA GLY A 55 6.35 -1.97 6.08
C GLY A 55 6.67 -0.49 6.02
N THR A 56 7.20 -0.02 4.88
CA THR A 56 7.53 1.38 4.67
C THR A 56 6.29 2.26 4.68
N LEU A 57 5.23 1.84 3.98
CA LEU A 57 3.97 2.57 3.94
C LEU A 57 3.30 2.63 5.31
N PHE A 58 3.33 1.52 6.04
CA PHE A 58 2.79 1.46 7.39
C PHE A 58 3.51 2.45 8.31
N ASP A 59 4.83 2.45 8.27
CA ASP A 59 5.64 3.34 9.09
C ASP A 59 5.36 4.81 8.76
N GLN A 60 5.29 5.16 7.47
CA GLN A 60 4.94 6.51 7.05
C GLN A 60 3.57 6.94 7.56
N LEU A 61 2.57 6.06 7.40
CA LEU A 61 1.20 6.37 7.79
C LEU A 61 1.09 6.59 9.30
N MET A 62 1.73 5.72 10.09
CA MET A 62 1.72 5.84 11.55
C MET A 62 2.38 7.12 12.02
N ARG A 63 3.50 7.51 11.41
CA ARG A 63 4.19 8.76 11.76
C ARG A 63 3.35 10.00 11.43
N ARG A 64 2.72 10.00 10.25
CA ARG A 64 1.89 11.13 9.82
C ARG A 64 0.67 11.33 10.70
N LEU A 65 0.13 10.25 11.24
CA LEU A 65 -1.05 10.29 12.12
C LEU A 65 -0.69 10.33 13.61
N ASP A 66 0.60 10.26 13.93
CA ASP A 66 1.09 10.22 15.32
C ASP A 66 0.48 9.06 16.12
N LEU A 67 0.48 7.88 15.50
CA LEU A 67 -0.06 6.66 16.11
C LEU A 67 1.02 5.70 16.58
#